data_789d11b3467ccdf8e84ebdf58072e140
#
_entry.id   789d11b3467ccdf8e84ebdf58072e140
#
_cell.length_a   1.000
_cell.length_b   1.000
_cell.length_c   1.000
_cell.angle_alpha   90.00
_cell.angle_beta   90.00
_cell.angle_gamma   90.00
#
_symmetry.space_group_name_H-M   'P 1'
#
loop_
_entity.id
_entity.type
_entity.pdbx_description
1 polymer ?
#
loop_
_entity_poly.entity_id
_entity_poly.type
_entity_poly.pdbx_seq_one_letter_code
_entity_poly.pdbx_strand_id
1 'polypeptide(L)'
;VIAALSAWHEQHDAASTALRTVRALPAHVLIEAYSMLTRLPSGLAVAPALAAEVLAGRFGERTLGLPDDERDRLISALADAGVLGGASYDGLVALEARAHGATLLTLDERARSTYRRLGADCSVIA
;
A
#
# COMPACT_ATOMS: atom_id res chain seq x y z
N VAL A 1 5.33 0.11 3.85
CA VAL A 1 5.41 1.37 4.62
C VAL A 1 5.72 1.08 6.10
N ILE A 2 4.91 0.29 6.81
CA ILE A 2 5.08 0.05 8.26
C ILE A 2 6.47 -0.47 8.62
N ALA A 3 6.97 -1.49 7.90
CA ALA A 3 8.31 -2.03 8.14
C ALA A 3 9.41 -0.95 8.04
N ALA A 4 9.26 0.01 7.13
CA ALA A 4 10.21 1.10 6.95
C ALA A 4 10.10 2.19 8.03
N LEU A 5 8.94 2.34 8.65
CA LEU A 5 8.71 3.31 9.71
C LEU A 5 8.95 2.74 11.12
N SER A 6 9.13 1.43 11.25
CA SER A 6 9.21 0.72 12.52
C SER A 6 10.56 0.03 12.68
N ALA A 7 11.47 0.67 13.42
CA ALA A 7 12.84 0.17 13.62
C ALA A 7 12.93 -1.23 14.27
N TRP A 8 11.86 -1.66 14.93
CA TRP A 8 11.75 -2.99 15.54
C TRP A 8 11.31 -4.10 14.57
N HIS A 9 10.92 -3.72 13.33
CA HIS A 9 10.47 -4.71 12.33
C HIS A 9 11.67 -5.43 11.72
N GLU A 10 11.61 -6.77 11.62
CA GLU A 10 12.70 -7.59 11.09
C GLU A 10 13.17 -7.22 9.68
N GLN A 11 12.28 -6.66 8.86
CA GLN A 11 12.57 -6.22 7.50
C GLN A 11 12.78 -4.71 7.36
N HIS A 12 13.04 -4.03 8.49
CA HIS A 12 13.17 -2.58 8.52
C HIS A 12 14.21 -2.04 7.55
N ASP A 13 15.39 -2.61 7.53
CA ASP A 13 16.51 -2.12 6.71
C ASP A 13 16.22 -2.23 5.22
N ALA A 14 15.69 -3.39 4.78
CA ALA A 14 15.30 -3.62 3.39
C ALA A 14 14.16 -2.68 2.98
N ALA A 15 13.14 -2.56 3.82
CA ALA A 15 12.00 -1.68 3.57
C ALA A 15 12.39 -0.20 3.56
N SER A 16 13.25 0.23 4.48
CA SER A 16 13.73 1.61 4.55
C SER A 16 14.56 1.98 3.32
N THR A 17 15.40 1.07 2.86
CA THR A 17 16.18 1.25 1.64
C THR A 17 15.27 1.36 0.42
N ALA A 18 14.32 0.45 0.28
CA ALA A 18 13.35 0.48 -0.82
C ALA A 18 12.48 1.74 -0.79
N LEU A 19 12.07 2.20 0.40
CA LEU A 19 11.23 3.39 0.54
C LEU A 19 11.90 4.67 0.02
N ARG A 20 13.24 4.72 -0.01
CA ARG A 20 13.96 5.87 -0.60
C ARG A 20 13.70 6.03 -2.10
N THR A 21 13.38 4.95 -2.77
CA THR A 21 13.08 4.95 -4.21
C THR A 21 11.59 5.15 -4.50
N VAL A 22 10.73 5.05 -3.49
CA VAL A 22 9.29 5.23 -3.65
C VAL A 22 8.96 6.68 -3.96
N ARG A 23 8.21 6.89 -5.03
CA ARG A 23 7.80 8.22 -5.50
C ARG A 23 6.35 8.54 -5.17
N ALA A 24 5.52 7.54 -4.93
CA ALA A 24 4.11 7.70 -4.66
C ALA A 24 3.57 6.53 -3.85
N LEU A 25 2.43 6.71 -3.19
CA LEU A 25 1.69 5.63 -2.53
C LEU A 25 0.26 5.55 -3.08
N PRO A 26 -0.29 4.35 -3.27
CA PRO A 26 -1.72 4.20 -3.45
C PRO A 26 -2.48 4.79 -2.26
N ALA A 27 -3.60 5.44 -2.52
CA ALA A 27 -4.38 6.12 -1.48
C ALA A 27 -4.80 5.17 -0.35
N HIS A 28 -5.17 3.94 -0.70
CA HIS A 28 -5.54 2.92 0.27
C HIS A 28 -4.39 2.56 1.24
N VAL A 29 -3.14 2.57 0.76
CA VAL A 29 -1.97 2.26 1.59
C VAL A 29 -1.76 3.30 2.70
N LEU A 30 -2.11 4.55 2.46
CA LEU A 30 -2.02 5.59 3.50
C LEU A 30 -2.96 5.32 4.66
N ILE A 31 -4.23 4.96 4.38
CA ILE A 31 -5.18 4.69 5.45
C ILE A 31 -4.84 3.40 6.20
N GLU A 32 -4.33 2.38 5.51
CA GLU A 32 -3.82 1.18 6.16
C GLU A 32 -2.64 1.49 7.08
N ALA A 33 -1.68 2.29 6.61
CA ALA A 33 -0.54 2.69 7.41
C ALA A 33 -0.97 3.47 8.67
N TYR A 34 -1.88 4.41 8.53
CA TYR A 34 -2.44 5.14 9.66
C TYR A 34 -3.13 4.19 10.66
N SER A 35 -3.98 3.30 10.17
CA SER A 35 -4.66 2.31 10.99
C SER A 35 -3.68 1.44 11.78
N MET A 36 -2.63 0.96 11.14
CA MET A 36 -1.61 0.13 11.80
C MET A 36 -0.80 0.91 12.84
N LEU A 37 -0.33 2.11 12.52
CA LEU A 37 0.46 2.93 13.44
C LEU A 37 -0.30 3.28 14.71
N THR A 38 -1.58 3.60 14.58
CA THR A 38 -2.42 4.03 15.71
C THR A 38 -2.95 2.89 16.58
N ARG A 39 -2.83 1.63 16.13
CA ARG A 39 -3.29 0.45 16.88
C ARG A 39 -2.20 -0.54 17.29
N LEU A 40 -0.93 -0.19 17.16
CA LEU A 40 0.17 -1.05 17.59
C LEU A 40 0.02 -1.39 19.08
N PRO A 41 0.29 -2.65 19.48
CA PRO A 41 0.13 -3.10 20.86
C PRO A 41 1.25 -2.64 21.78
N SER A 42 1.07 -2.85 23.10
CA SER A 42 2.13 -2.76 24.11
C SER A 42 2.84 -1.40 24.19
N GLY A 43 2.08 -0.30 24.08
CA GLY A 43 2.63 1.05 24.20
C GLY A 43 3.38 1.54 22.96
N LEU A 44 3.35 0.76 21.85
CA LEU A 44 3.96 1.15 20.58
C LEU A 44 3.03 1.98 19.69
N ALA A 45 1.76 2.12 20.07
CA ALA A 45 0.80 2.89 19.29
C ALA A 45 1.23 4.35 19.16
N VAL A 46 1.22 4.84 17.94
CA VAL A 46 1.56 6.23 17.62
C VAL A 46 0.35 7.12 17.85
N ALA A 47 0.53 8.27 18.50
CA ALA A 47 -0.55 9.24 18.67
C ALA A 47 -1.10 9.68 17.30
N PRO A 48 -2.44 9.81 17.16
CA PRO A 48 -3.05 10.13 15.86
C PRO A 48 -2.46 11.35 15.16
N ALA A 49 -2.21 12.43 15.90
CA ALA A 49 -1.63 13.64 15.33
C ALA A 49 -0.22 13.41 14.76
N LEU A 50 0.61 12.64 15.47
CA LEU A 50 1.96 12.30 15.01
C LEU A 50 1.93 11.36 13.80
N ALA A 51 1.05 10.36 13.78
CA ALA A 51 0.88 9.48 12.64
C ALA A 51 0.47 10.27 11.38
N ALA A 52 -0.48 11.20 11.53
CA ALA A 52 -0.91 12.06 10.44
C ALA A 52 0.24 12.94 9.93
N GLU A 53 1.01 13.55 10.81
CA GLU A 53 2.16 14.40 10.46
C GLU A 53 3.24 13.62 9.70
N VAL A 54 3.61 12.44 10.18
CA VAL A 54 4.63 11.59 9.54
C VAL A 54 4.19 11.15 8.15
N LEU A 55 2.95 10.69 8.01
CA LEU A 55 2.43 10.20 6.73
C LEU A 55 2.25 11.35 5.72
N ALA A 56 1.73 12.49 6.15
CA ALA A 56 1.58 13.66 5.30
C ALA A 56 2.92 14.22 4.83
N GLY A 57 3.88 14.34 5.75
CA GLY A 57 5.22 14.84 5.42
C GLY A 57 5.99 13.95 4.46
N ARG A 58 5.75 12.64 4.52
CA ARG A 58 6.46 11.65 3.69
C ARG A 58 5.80 11.44 2.33
N PHE A 59 4.47 11.44 2.26
CA PHE A 59 3.71 10.96 1.10
C PHE A 59 2.56 11.86 0.66
N GLY A 60 2.26 12.93 1.38
CA GLY A 60 1.03 13.71 1.21
C GLY A 60 0.80 14.32 -0.17
N GLU A 61 1.87 14.57 -0.92
CA GLU A 61 1.77 15.20 -2.24
C GLU A 61 1.74 14.19 -3.41
N ARG A 62 1.89 12.90 -3.13
CA ARG A 62 2.06 11.86 -4.15
C ARG A 62 1.21 10.63 -3.86
N THR A 63 -0.07 10.86 -3.73
CA THR A 63 -1.05 9.80 -3.53
C THR A 63 -1.70 9.41 -4.85
N LEU A 64 -1.71 8.12 -5.16
CA LEU A 64 -2.35 7.58 -6.35
C LEU A 64 -3.75 7.12 -6.00
N GLY A 65 -4.76 7.86 -6.46
CA GLY A 65 -6.16 7.47 -6.35
C GLY A 65 -6.65 6.75 -7.60
N LEU A 66 -7.73 6.02 -7.46
CA LEU A 66 -8.40 5.38 -8.60
C LEU A 66 -9.18 6.44 -9.38
N PRO A 67 -8.96 6.57 -10.71
CA PRO A 67 -9.76 7.46 -11.54
C PRO A 67 -11.26 7.14 -11.47
N ASP A 68 -12.11 8.13 -11.68
CA ASP A 68 -13.56 7.99 -11.50
C ASP A 68 -14.16 6.85 -12.33
N ASP A 69 -13.79 6.75 -13.59
CA ASP A 69 -14.26 5.69 -14.48
C ASP A 69 -13.78 4.29 -14.08
N GLU A 70 -12.58 4.17 -13.52
CA GLU A 70 -12.08 2.91 -12.98
C GLU A 70 -12.70 2.58 -11.62
N ARG A 71 -12.99 3.59 -10.81
CA ARG A 71 -13.69 3.42 -9.53
C ARG A 71 -15.09 2.84 -9.74
N ASP A 72 -15.80 3.30 -10.76
CA ASP A 72 -17.14 2.79 -11.07
C ASP A 72 -17.11 1.31 -11.51
N ARG A 73 -15.97 0.84 -12.02
CA ARG A 73 -15.76 -0.56 -12.46
C ARG A 73 -14.98 -1.41 -11.46
N LEU A 74 -14.65 -0.87 -10.30
CA LEU A 74 -13.80 -1.55 -9.31
C LEU A 74 -14.31 -2.94 -8.95
N ILE A 75 -15.58 -3.04 -8.57
CA ILE A 75 -16.15 -4.32 -8.10
C ILE A 75 -16.20 -5.36 -9.22
N SER A 76 -16.60 -4.97 -10.44
CA SER A 76 -16.60 -5.88 -11.57
C SER A 76 -15.19 -6.33 -11.96
N ALA A 77 -14.20 -5.44 -11.90
CA ALA A 77 -12.81 -5.78 -12.17
C ALA A 77 -12.27 -6.82 -11.17
N LEU A 78 -12.56 -6.65 -9.88
CA LEU A 78 -12.20 -7.64 -8.85
C LEU A 78 -12.87 -8.98 -9.07
N ALA A 79 -14.17 -8.98 -9.38
CA ALA A 79 -14.93 -10.19 -9.63
C ALA A 79 -14.42 -10.94 -10.88
N ASP A 80 -14.18 -10.25 -11.96
CA ASP A 80 -13.67 -10.83 -13.22
C ASP A 80 -12.26 -11.43 -13.03
N ALA A 81 -11.45 -10.86 -12.18
CA ALA A 81 -10.13 -11.37 -11.84
C ALA A 81 -10.15 -12.49 -10.79
N GLY A 82 -11.32 -12.84 -10.25
CA GLY A 82 -11.45 -13.85 -9.20
C GLY A 82 -10.83 -13.43 -7.87
N VAL A 83 -10.79 -12.15 -7.57
CA VAL A 83 -10.26 -11.61 -6.32
C VAL A 83 -11.35 -11.64 -5.25
N LEU A 84 -11.06 -12.27 -4.11
CA LEU A 84 -12.05 -12.57 -3.06
C LEU A 84 -11.60 -12.06 -1.68
N GLY A 85 -12.56 -11.71 -0.85
CA GLY A 85 -12.34 -11.43 0.57
C GLY A 85 -11.28 -10.36 0.81
N GLY A 86 -10.36 -10.62 1.73
CA GLY A 86 -9.30 -9.68 2.11
C GLY A 86 -8.36 -9.28 0.97
N ALA A 87 -8.19 -10.14 -0.05
CA ALA A 87 -7.40 -9.82 -1.22
C ALA A 87 -8.00 -8.67 -2.07
N SER A 88 -9.25 -8.29 -1.82
CA SER A 88 -9.89 -7.16 -2.51
C SER A 88 -9.18 -5.83 -2.23
N TYR A 89 -8.60 -5.67 -1.04
CA TYR A 89 -7.84 -4.47 -0.68
C TYR A 89 -6.50 -4.40 -1.44
N ASP A 90 -5.82 -5.54 -1.59
CA ASP A 90 -4.64 -5.65 -2.47
C ASP A 90 -5.04 -5.37 -3.93
N GLY A 91 -6.22 -5.82 -4.31
CA GLY A 91 -6.78 -5.55 -5.64
C GLY A 91 -6.98 -4.06 -5.90
N LEU A 92 -7.50 -3.32 -4.93
CA LEU A 92 -7.63 -1.86 -5.03
C LEU A 92 -6.26 -1.20 -5.22
N VAL A 93 -5.27 -1.59 -4.40
CA VAL A 93 -3.89 -1.10 -4.50
C VAL A 93 -3.30 -1.37 -5.88
N ALA A 94 -3.53 -2.57 -6.42
CA ALA A 94 -3.09 -2.95 -7.77
C ALA A 94 -3.71 -2.05 -8.85
N LEU A 95 -5.01 -1.81 -8.78
CA LEU A 95 -5.72 -0.97 -9.75
C LEU A 95 -5.29 0.49 -9.67
N GLU A 96 -5.07 1.02 -8.47
CA GLU A 96 -4.53 2.37 -8.29
C GLU A 96 -3.14 2.52 -8.92
N ALA A 97 -2.25 1.55 -8.69
CA ALA A 97 -0.91 1.55 -9.29
C ALA A 97 -0.97 1.42 -10.82
N ARG A 98 -1.79 0.49 -11.34
CA ARG A 98 -1.95 0.27 -12.78
C ARG A 98 -2.48 1.51 -13.49
N ALA A 99 -3.46 2.18 -12.92
CA ALA A 99 -4.05 3.38 -13.50
C ALA A 99 -3.03 4.52 -13.72
N HIS A 100 -1.96 4.51 -12.93
CA HIS A 100 -0.88 5.50 -13.00
C HIS A 100 0.42 4.97 -13.61
N GLY A 101 0.42 3.76 -14.17
CA GLY A 101 1.61 3.14 -14.76
C GLY A 101 2.74 2.89 -13.75
N ALA A 102 2.40 2.73 -12.48
CA ALA A 102 3.37 2.57 -11.40
C ALA A 102 3.68 1.09 -11.13
N THR A 103 4.93 0.80 -10.75
CA THR A 103 5.35 -0.52 -10.27
C THR A 103 5.23 -0.57 -8.74
N LEU A 104 4.51 -1.56 -8.23
CA LEU A 104 4.37 -1.78 -6.80
C LEU A 104 5.64 -2.41 -6.21
N LEU A 105 6.10 -1.86 -5.09
CA LEU A 105 7.10 -2.51 -4.24
C LEU A 105 6.38 -3.15 -3.05
N THR A 106 6.59 -4.44 -2.83
CA THR A 106 5.94 -5.18 -1.76
C THR A 106 6.90 -6.10 -1.02
N LEU A 107 6.63 -6.31 0.27
CA LEU A 107 7.23 -7.36 1.09
C LEU A 107 6.36 -8.62 1.11
N ASP A 108 5.12 -8.52 0.65
CA ASP A 108 4.15 -9.60 0.73
C ASP A 108 4.10 -10.39 -0.59
N GLU A 109 4.73 -11.56 -0.57
CA GLU A 109 4.67 -12.51 -1.70
C GLU A 109 3.25 -12.97 -2.02
N ARG A 110 2.36 -13.01 -1.02
CA ARG A 110 0.97 -13.49 -1.22
C ARG A 110 0.17 -12.51 -2.07
N ALA A 111 0.37 -11.21 -1.85
CA ALA A 111 -0.31 -10.16 -2.61
C ALA A 111 0.07 -10.15 -4.09
N ARG A 112 1.24 -10.68 -4.43
CA ARG A 112 1.78 -10.70 -5.79
C ARG A 112 0.85 -11.37 -6.81
N SER A 113 0.18 -12.45 -6.42
CA SER A 113 -0.76 -13.14 -7.33
C SER A 113 -1.96 -12.25 -7.68
N THR A 114 -2.48 -11.51 -6.70
CA THR A 114 -3.56 -10.54 -6.89
C THR A 114 -3.12 -9.40 -7.82
N TYR A 115 -1.94 -8.84 -7.58
CA TYR A 115 -1.39 -7.78 -8.42
C TYR A 115 -1.28 -8.21 -9.88
N ARG A 116 -0.73 -9.39 -10.13
CA ARG A 116 -0.60 -9.94 -11.50
C ARG A 116 -1.94 -10.17 -12.19
N ARG A 117 -2.92 -10.75 -11.48
CA ARG A 117 -4.26 -10.97 -12.05
C ARG A 117 -4.93 -9.69 -12.52
N LEU A 118 -4.64 -8.58 -11.85
CA LEU A 118 -5.18 -7.26 -12.17
C LEU A 118 -4.29 -6.44 -13.11
N GLY A 119 -3.18 -7.03 -13.58
CA GLY A 119 -2.30 -6.40 -14.55
C GLY A 119 -1.41 -5.29 -13.97
N ALA A 120 -1.17 -5.31 -12.66
CA ALA A 120 -0.25 -4.40 -12.03
C ALA A 120 1.17 -4.99 -12.01
N ASP A 121 2.15 -4.19 -12.37
CA ASP A 121 3.55 -4.55 -12.23
C ASP A 121 3.95 -4.51 -10.75
N CYS A 122 4.68 -5.51 -10.29
CA CYS A 122 5.16 -5.56 -8.92
C CYS A 122 6.56 -6.15 -8.82
N SER A 123 7.30 -5.65 -7.84
CA SER A 123 8.61 -6.15 -7.45
C SER A 123 8.60 -6.47 -5.97
N VAL A 124 9.08 -7.65 -5.60
CA VAL A 124 9.21 -8.07 -4.20
C VAL A 124 10.53 -7.55 -3.65
N ILE A 125 10.47 -6.92 -2.50
CA ILE A 125 11.65 -6.43 -1.78
C ILE A 125 12.30 -7.63 -1.10
N ALA A 126 13.56 -7.84 -1.38
CA ALA A 126 14.35 -8.92 -0.79
C ALA A 126 15.11 -8.43 0.44
#